data_4730b7851c96acef28878b97739f1f14
#
_entry.id   4730b7851c96acef28878b97739f1f14
#
_cell.length_a   1.000
_cell.length_b   1.000
_cell.length_c   1.000
_cell.angle_alpha   90.00
_cell.angle_beta   90.00
_cell.angle_gamma   90.00
#
_symmetry.space_group_name_H-M   'P 1'
#
loop_
_entity.id
_entity.type
_entity.pdbx_description
1 polymer ?
#
loop_
_entity_poly.entity_id
_entity_poly.type
_entity_poly.pdbx_seq_one_letter_code
_entity_poly.pdbx_strand_id
1 'polypeptide(L)'
;MEQALVKEQASALYESVAGNVLRETDKIREKYVGTRMFDAPIVGFGSAADELFEKYKDPEVIGPWHMSPEEWLPGAKSIVSLFFPMSEAVLESNRAQKKNASKLWVYARFEGQDFINAYSAALCDWFRAQGFEACAPAIDPRFQRVTAGKGIEGYPEMTAKTFGSRWSASARRTTRCLKRTRTPPSSARGT
;
A
#
# COMPACT_ATOMS: atom_id res chain seq x y z
N MET A 1 12.18 16.67 3.63
CA MET A 1 12.96 15.58 2.99
C MET A 1 12.83 15.74 1.49
N GLU A 2 13.92 15.59 0.76
CA GLU A 2 13.92 15.70 -0.70
C GLU A 2 13.24 14.49 -1.36
N GLN A 3 12.42 14.74 -2.38
CA GLN A 3 11.70 13.69 -3.09
C GLN A 3 12.66 12.70 -3.79
N ALA A 4 13.83 13.19 -4.23
CA ALA A 4 14.86 12.35 -4.84
C ALA A 4 15.34 11.24 -3.90
N LEU A 5 15.65 11.59 -2.65
CA LEU A 5 16.07 10.62 -1.64
C LEU A 5 15.02 9.55 -1.34
N VAL A 6 13.73 9.95 -1.34
CA VAL A 6 12.64 8.98 -1.15
C VAL A 6 12.52 8.02 -2.33
N LYS A 7 12.71 8.51 -3.56
CA LYS A 7 12.70 7.67 -4.77
C LYS A 7 13.89 6.70 -4.78
N GLU A 8 15.06 7.16 -4.41
CA GLU A 8 16.27 6.33 -4.29
C GLU A 8 16.06 5.22 -3.26
N GLN A 9 15.56 5.56 -2.07
CA GLN A 9 15.24 4.56 -1.05
C GLN A 9 14.16 3.58 -1.50
N ALA A 10 13.15 4.05 -2.21
CA ALA A 10 12.12 3.19 -2.78
C ALA A 10 12.71 2.17 -3.75
N SER A 11 13.67 2.57 -4.59
CA SER A 11 14.39 1.66 -5.47
C SER A 11 15.26 0.66 -4.70
N ALA A 12 15.98 1.10 -3.67
CA ALA A 12 16.80 0.24 -2.84
C ALA A 12 15.94 -0.81 -2.09
N LEU A 13 14.80 -0.43 -1.57
CA LEU A 13 13.86 -1.33 -0.92
C LEU A 13 13.26 -2.36 -1.91
N TYR A 14 13.01 -1.95 -3.14
CA TYR A 14 12.50 -2.86 -4.16
C TYR A 14 13.47 -4.01 -4.44
N GLU A 15 14.76 -3.76 -4.41
CA GLU A 15 15.79 -4.79 -4.61
C GLU A 15 16.04 -5.64 -3.35
N SER A 16 15.86 -5.06 -2.14
CA SER A 16 16.22 -5.72 -0.88
C SER A 16 15.06 -6.44 -0.18
N VAL A 17 13.83 -5.97 -0.33
CA VAL A 17 12.66 -6.58 0.30
C VAL A 17 12.30 -7.88 -0.41
N ALA A 18 12.31 -8.97 0.35
CA ALA A 18 11.95 -10.29 -0.17
C ALA A 18 10.45 -10.41 -0.47
N GLY A 19 10.10 -11.34 -1.38
CA GLY A 19 8.71 -11.72 -1.63
C GLY A 19 8.14 -11.27 -2.98
N ASN A 20 8.91 -10.49 -3.78
CA ASN A 20 8.47 -10.10 -5.13
C ASN A 20 8.64 -11.21 -6.18
N VAL A 21 9.30 -12.29 -5.83
CA VAL A 21 9.52 -13.45 -6.70
C VAL A 21 8.79 -14.65 -6.11
N LEU A 22 7.99 -15.33 -6.93
CA LEU A 22 7.27 -16.53 -6.52
C LEU A 22 8.26 -17.63 -6.14
N ARG A 23 8.11 -18.14 -4.93
CA ARG A 23 8.93 -19.23 -4.39
C ARG A 23 8.17 -20.54 -4.43
N GLU A 24 8.88 -21.64 -4.41
CA GLU A 24 8.31 -22.96 -4.31
C GLU A 24 7.55 -23.10 -2.98
N THR A 25 6.28 -23.44 -3.09
CA THR A 25 5.38 -23.79 -1.99
C THR A 25 4.35 -24.80 -2.53
N ASP A 26 3.66 -25.49 -1.65
CA ASP A 26 2.54 -26.39 -1.99
C ASP A 26 1.39 -25.71 -2.73
N LYS A 27 1.30 -24.37 -2.68
CA LYS A 27 0.28 -23.56 -3.35
C LYS A 27 0.70 -23.08 -4.74
N ILE A 28 2.00 -22.91 -4.98
CA ILE A 28 2.55 -22.36 -6.22
C ILE A 28 2.94 -23.50 -7.16
N ARG A 29 2.40 -23.47 -8.38
CA ARG A 29 2.78 -24.45 -9.41
C ARG A 29 4.23 -24.20 -9.82
N GLU A 30 5.02 -25.28 -9.93
CA GLU A 30 6.43 -25.26 -10.27
C GLU A 30 6.78 -24.34 -11.45
N LYS A 31 6.01 -24.40 -12.52
CA LYS A 31 6.23 -23.57 -13.73
C LYS A 31 6.19 -22.06 -13.51
N TYR A 32 5.73 -21.59 -12.35
CA TYR A 32 5.67 -20.17 -11.99
C TYR A 32 6.71 -19.77 -10.96
N VAL A 33 7.42 -20.74 -10.40
CA VAL A 33 8.54 -20.47 -9.47
C VAL A 33 9.60 -19.63 -10.18
N GLY A 34 10.15 -18.65 -9.49
CA GLY A 34 11.11 -17.71 -10.05
C GLY A 34 10.50 -16.54 -10.79
N THR A 35 9.17 -16.51 -10.99
CA THR A 35 8.53 -15.38 -11.67
C THR A 35 8.42 -14.17 -10.75
N ARG A 36 8.90 -13.02 -11.21
CA ARG A 36 8.72 -11.72 -10.57
C ARG A 36 7.28 -11.23 -10.76
N MET A 37 6.66 -10.74 -9.69
CA MET A 37 5.25 -10.33 -9.72
C MET A 37 5.07 -8.86 -10.10
N PHE A 38 5.93 -7.97 -9.61
CA PHE A 38 5.84 -6.53 -9.84
C PHE A 38 7.16 -5.99 -10.36
N ASP A 39 7.07 -4.93 -11.16
CA ASP A 39 8.18 -4.07 -11.51
C ASP A 39 8.43 -3.02 -10.42
N ALA A 40 9.51 -2.24 -10.56
CA ALA A 40 9.88 -1.21 -9.60
C ALA A 40 8.73 -0.21 -9.37
N PRO A 41 8.51 0.24 -8.12
CA PRO A 41 7.39 1.11 -7.81
C PRO A 41 7.55 2.49 -8.40
N ILE A 42 6.46 3.03 -8.92
CA ILE A 42 6.35 4.45 -9.29
C ILE A 42 5.95 5.21 -8.02
N VAL A 43 6.75 6.22 -7.68
CA VAL A 43 6.58 7.02 -6.46
C VAL A 43 5.96 8.36 -6.79
N GLY A 44 4.82 8.65 -6.19
CA GLY A 44 4.14 9.94 -6.24
C GLY A 44 4.11 10.62 -4.86
N PHE A 45 3.96 11.94 -4.87
CA PHE A 45 3.88 12.75 -3.65
C PHE A 45 2.65 13.63 -3.69
N GLY A 46 2.05 13.87 -2.53
CA GLY A 46 0.87 14.71 -2.37
C GLY A 46 0.86 15.44 -1.03
N SER A 47 0.00 16.44 -0.93
CA SER A 47 -0.31 17.09 0.33
C SER A 47 -1.28 16.23 1.14
N ALA A 48 -1.04 16.11 2.44
CA ALA A 48 -2.01 15.47 3.34
C ALA A 48 -3.25 16.36 3.58
N ALA A 49 -3.14 17.65 3.28
CA ALA A 49 -4.22 18.63 3.39
C ALA A 49 -5.00 18.84 2.07
N ASP A 50 -4.91 17.90 1.13
CA ASP A 50 -5.68 17.96 -0.11
C ASP A 50 -7.18 17.78 0.20
N GLU A 51 -8.00 18.72 -0.25
CA GLU A 51 -9.45 18.73 -0.03
C GLU A 51 -10.17 17.50 -0.63
N LEU A 52 -9.56 16.80 -1.56
CA LEU A 52 -10.10 15.55 -2.13
C LEU A 52 -10.29 14.47 -1.07
N PHE A 53 -9.51 14.47 0.01
CA PHE A 53 -9.68 13.49 1.08
C PHE A 53 -10.99 13.66 1.83
N GLU A 54 -11.44 14.89 2.00
CA GLU A 54 -12.76 15.15 2.60
C GLU A 54 -13.89 14.81 1.63
N LYS A 55 -13.73 15.07 0.34
CA LYS A 55 -14.70 14.67 -0.69
C LYS A 55 -14.88 13.16 -0.77
N TYR A 56 -13.86 12.37 -0.41
CA TYR A 56 -13.98 10.90 -0.36
C TYR A 56 -14.93 10.43 0.74
N LYS A 57 -15.22 11.25 1.75
CA LYS A 57 -16.20 10.93 2.80
C LYS A 57 -17.66 11.04 2.33
N ASP A 58 -17.89 11.64 1.17
CA ASP A 58 -19.22 11.69 0.57
C ASP A 58 -19.74 10.27 0.29
N PRO A 59 -20.97 9.94 0.73
CA PRO A 59 -21.59 8.63 0.47
C PRO A 59 -21.69 8.25 -1.02
N GLU A 60 -21.73 9.24 -1.91
CA GLU A 60 -21.76 9.01 -3.36
C GLU A 60 -20.37 8.72 -3.94
N VAL A 61 -19.28 9.01 -3.21
CA VAL A 61 -17.89 8.76 -3.65
C VAL A 61 -17.35 7.49 -3.02
N ILE A 62 -16.92 7.54 -1.75
CA ILE A 62 -16.47 6.36 -0.99
C ILE A 62 -17.39 6.15 0.20
N GLY A 63 -17.55 7.15 1.06
CA GLY A 63 -18.42 7.13 2.22
C GLY A 63 -17.77 7.63 3.51
N PRO A 64 -18.57 7.85 4.56
CA PRO A 64 -18.13 8.48 5.82
C PRO A 64 -17.08 7.66 6.59
N TRP A 65 -16.91 6.38 6.27
CA TRP A 65 -15.87 5.52 6.84
C TRP A 65 -14.47 5.75 6.22
N HIS A 66 -14.35 6.60 5.18
CA HIS A 66 -13.05 6.95 4.64
C HIS A 66 -12.27 7.79 5.65
N MET A 67 -11.13 7.28 6.08
CA MET A 67 -10.23 8.00 6.97
C MET A 67 -9.29 8.89 6.15
N SER A 68 -9.29 10.18 6.46
CA SER A 68 -8.36 11.14 5.87
C SER A 68 -6.92 10.92 6.38
N PRO A 69 -5.91 11.51 5.73
CA PRO A 69 -4.52 11.42 6.20
C PRO A 69 -4.32 11.92 7.64
N GLU A 70 -5.07 12.93 8.06
CA GLU A 70 -5.04 13.47 9.42
C GLU A 70 -5.61 12.47 10.44
N GLU A 71 -6.62 11.71 10.07
CA GLU A 71 -7.21 10.66 10.93
C GLU A 71 -6.30 9.44 11.05
N TRP A 72 -5.54 9.11 9.99
CA TRP A 72 -4.54 8.06 10.04
C TRP A 72 -3.30 8.46 10.86
N LEU A 73 -2.82 9.67 10.68
CA LEU A 73 -1.62 10.19 11.33
C LEU A 73 -1.84 11.68 11.66
N PRO A 74 -2.25 12.00 12.90
CA PRO A 74 -2.47 13.39 13.32
C PRO A 74 -1.26 14.28 13.07
N GLY A 75 -1.47 15.40 12.38
CA GLY A 75 -0.42 16.33 11.95
C GLY A 75 0.35 15.87 10.71
N ALA A 76 -0.17 14.91 9.95
CA ALA A 76 0.40 14.54 8.66
C ALA A 76 0.49 15.76 7.73
N LYS A 77 1.62 15.90 7.03
CA LYS A 77 1.87 17.00 6.09
C LYS A 77 1.99 16.52 4.64
N SER A 78 2.45 15.31 4.46
CA SER A 78 2.76 14.77 3.14
C SER A 78 2.27 13.34 2.99
N ILE A 79 1.97 12.98 1.76
CA ILE A 79 1.61 11.64 1.35
C ILE A 79 2.66 11.14 0.37
N VAL A 80 3.06 9.89 0.53
CA VAL A 80 3.83 9.14 -0.47
C VAL A 80 2.91 8.07 -1.02
N SER A 81 2.65 8.12 -2.31
CA SER A 81 1.88 7.13 -3.04
C SER A 81 2.83 6.21 -3.79
N LEU A 82 2.62 4.92 -3.67
CA LEU A 82 3.37 3.91 -4.40
C LEU A 82 2.43 3.14 -5.32
N PHE A 83 2.81 3.04 -6.57
CA PHE A 83 2.16 2.17 -7.54
C PHE A 83 3.16 1.10 -7.96
N PHE A 84 2.80 -0.17 -7.77
CA PHE A 84 3.57 -1.32 -8.22
C PHE A 84 2.97 -1.83 -9.53
N PRO A 85 3.61 -1.56 -10.69
CA PRO A 85 3.19 -2.16 -11.95
C PRO A 85 3.32 -3.68 -11.85
N MET A 86 2.35 -4.42 -12.39
CA MET A 86 2.55 -5.85 -12.56
C MET A 86 3.59 -6.10 -13.63
N SER A 87 4.45 -7.11 -13.44
CA SER A 87 5.47 -7.48 -14.41
C SER A 87 4.86 -7.90 -15.74
N GLU A 88 5.61 -7.77 -16.83
CA GLU A 88 5.12 -8.16 -18.15
C GLU A 88 4.71 -9.65 -18.19
N ALA A 89 5.42 -10.53 -17.49
CA ALA A 89 5.05 -11.94 -17.40
C ALA A 89 3.64 -12.15 -16.82
N VAL A 90 3.28 -11.38 -15.78
CA VAL A 90 1.94 -11.41 -15.18
C VAL A 90 0.90 -10.86 -16.17
N LEU A 91 1.20 -9.74 -16.81
CA LEU A 91 0.30 -9.09 -17.76
C LEU A 91 0.03 -9.97 -18.98
N GLU A 92 1.06 -10.54 -19.60
CA GLU A 92 0.95 -11.44 -20.75
C GLU A 92 0.16 -12.70 -20.40
N SER A 93 0.46 -13.32 -19.25
CA SER A 93 -0.28 -14.49 -18.80
C SER A 93 -1.77 -14.21 -18.66
N ASN A 94 -2.12 -12.98 -18.26
CA ASN A 94 -3.53 -12.60 -18.08
C ASN A 94 -4.20 -12.20 -19.40
N ARG A 95 -3.49 -11.52 -20.31
CA ARG A 95 -3.98 -11.20 -21.65
C ARG A 95 -4.31 -12.44 -22.47
N ALA A 96 -3.59 -13.54 -22.24
CA ALA A 96 -3.87 -14.83 -22.88
C ALA A 96 -5.18 -15.48 -22.41
N GLN A 97 -5.80 -14.99 -21.35
CA GLN A 97 -7.05 -15.52 -20.82
C GLN A 97 -8.26 -14.75 -21.35
N LYS A 98 -9.32 -15.48 -21.75
CA LYS A 98 -10.54 -14.85 -22.28
C LYS A 98 -11.68 -14.76 -21.25
N LYS A 99 -11.73 -15.65 -20.27
CA LYS A 99 -12.88 -15.76 -19.36
C LYS A 99 -12.51 -15.51 -17.89
N ASN A 100 -11.35 -15.99 -17.46
CA ASN A 100 -10.94 -15.95 -16.06
C ASN A 100 -9.57 -15.30 -15.94
N ALA A 101 -9.24 -14.77 -14.74
CA ALA A 101 -7.88 -14.34 -14.46
C ALA A 101 -6.88 -15.51 -14.56
N SER A 102 -5.68 -15.23 -15.06
CA SER A 102 -4.61 -16.23 -15.10
C SER A 102 -4.18 -16.66 -13.70
N LYS A 103 -3.64 -17.87 -13.56
CA LYS A 103 -3.09 -18.32 -12.28
C LYS A 103 -1.98 -17.39 -11.78
N LEU A 104 -1.12 -16.92 -12.68
CA LEU A 104 -0.04 -16.01 -12.32
C LEU A 104 -0.56 -14.67 -11.82
N TRP A 105 -1.63 -14.13 -12.42
CA TRP A 105 -2.34 -12.96 -11.91
C TRP A 105 -2.89 -13.19 -10.50
N VAL A 106 -3.48 -14.36 -10.25
CA VAL A 106 -4.02 -14.72 -8.93
C VAL A 106 -2.91 -14.76 -7.89
N TYR A 107 -1.76 -15.38 -8.20
CA TYR A 107 -0.61 -15.38 -7.31
C TYR A 107 -0.09 -13.96 -7.04
N ALA A 108 0.09 -13.14 -8.08
CA ALA A 108 0.48 -11.75 -7.91
C ALA A 108 -0.53 -10.94 -7.06
N ARG A 109 -1.81 -11.31 -7.08
CA ARG A 109 -2.84 -10.67 -6.25
C ARG A 109 -2.73 -11.04 -4.77
N PHE A 110 -2.39 -12.27 -4.43
CA PHE A 110 -2.34 -12.76 -3.05
C PHE A 110 -0.92 -12.69 -2.48
N GLU A 111 0.02 -13.43 -3.02
CA GLU A 111 1.43 -13.44 -2.58
C GLU A 111 2.07 -12.06 -2.75
N GLY A 112 1.71 -11.34 -3.83
CA GLY A 112 2.17 -9.99 -4.07
C GLY A 112 1.66 -8.97 -3.05
N GLN A 113 0.51 -9.21 -2.41
CA GLN A 113 0.04 -8.34 -1.32
C GLN A 113 0.96 -8.44 -0.09
N ASP A 114 1.46 -9.63 0.19
CA ASP A 114 2.40 -9.83 1.30
C ASP A 114 3.72 -9.09 1.05
N PHE A 115 4.23 -9.12 -0.19
CA PHE A 115 5.37 -8.29 -0.59
C PHE A 115 5.09 -6.80 -0.42
N ILE A 116 3.95 -6.29 -0.90
CA ILE A 116 3.58 -4.88 -0.76
C ILE A 116 3.46 -4.48 0.71
N ASN A 117 2.95 -5.36 1.57
CA ASN A 117 2.84 -5.12 3.01
C ASN A 117 4.24 -5.04 3.65
N ALA A 118 5.12 -5.99 3.36
CA ALA A 118 6.50 -6.01 3.86
C ALA A 118 7.28 -4.78 3.38
N TYR A 119 7.16 -4.44 2.11
CA TYR A 119 7.75 -3.22 1.54
C TYR A 119 7.23 -1.96 2.23
N SER A 120 5.94 -1.92 2.53
CA SER A 120 5.28 -0.81 3.20
C SER A 120 5.80 -0.60 4.61
N ALA A 121 6.00 -1.69 5.35
CA ALA A 121 6.58 -1.65 6.68
C ALA A 121 8.02 -1.15 6.63
N ALA A 122 8.85 -1.71 5.74
CA ALA A 122 10.24 -1.32 5.60
C ALA A 122 10.41 0.18 5.23
N LEU A 123 9.54 0.70 4.35
CA LEU A 123 9.57 2.12 4.02
C LEU A 123 9.13 3.01 5.20
N CYS A 124 8.14 2.60 5.99
CA CYS A 124 7.76 3.32 7.20
C CYS A 124 8.91 3.32 8.23
N ASP A 125 9.60 2.20 8.40
CA ASP A 125 10.73 2.10 9.32
C ASP A 125 11.90 2.99 8.87
N TRP A 126 12.17 3.03 7.58
CA TRP A 126 13.15 3.96 7.04
C TRP A 126 12.78 5.43 7.32
N PHE A 127 11.53 5.84 7.12
CA PHE A 127 11.08 7.18 7.47
C PHE A 127 11.26 7.49 8.96
N ARG A 128 10.96 6.53 9.83
CA ARG A 128 11.17 6.68 11.29
C ARG A 128 12.63 6.86 11.63
N ALA A 129 13.52 6.11 10.99
CA ALA A 129 14.97 6.27 11.15
C ALA A 129 15.47 7.66 10.69
N GLN A 130 14.75 8.30 9.75
CA GLN A 130 15.04 9.68 9.33
C GLN A 130 14.37 10.76 10.21
N GLY A 131 13.75 10.39 11.34
CA GLY A 131 13.09 11.30 12.26
C GLY A 131 11.71 11.78 11.81
N PHE A 132 10.99 10.95 11.04
CA PHE A 132 9.60 11.18 10.67
C PHE A 132 8.68 10.15 11.32
N GLU A 133 7.49 10.57 11.73
CA GLU A 133 6.42 9.62 11.95
C GLU A 133 5.85 9.18 10.59
N ALA A 134 5.53 7.91 10.47
CA ALA A 134 5.01 7.33 9.24
C ALA A 134 3.93 6.29 9.56
N CYS A 135 2.84 6.34 8.81
CA CYS A 135 1.75 5.39 8.85
C CYS A 135 1.48 4.85 7.45
N ALA A 136 1.31 3.54 7.34
CA ALA A 136 0.83 2.88 6.13
C ALA A 136 -0.55 2.27 6.40
N PRO A 137 -1.64 2.92 5.98
CA PRO A 137 -3.00 2.50 6.30
C PRO A 137 -3.31 1.01 6.05
N ALA A 138 -2.80 0.46 4.95
CA ALA A 138 -3.09 -0.92 4.57
C ALA A 138 -2.54 -1.99 5.53
N ILE A 139 -1.57 -1.64 6.37
CA ILE A 139 -0.98 -2.52 7.39
C ILE A 139 -1.20 -2.00 8.82
N ASP A 140 -1.93 -0.91 8.99
CA ASP A 140 -2.30 -0.38 10.29
C ASP A 140 -3.40 -1.27 10.92
N PRO A 141 -3.32 -1.59 12.21
CA PRO A 141 -4.36 -2.40 12.89
C PRO A 141 -5.77 -1.81 12.83
N ARG A 142 -5.90 -0.50 12.64
CA ARG A 142 -7.19 0.19 12.46
C ARG A 142 -7.81 -0.06 11.08
N PHE A 143 -7.06 -0.64 10.14
CA PHE A 143 -7.56 -0.92 8.81
C PHE A 143 -8.62 -2.03 8.86
N GLN A 144 -9.86 -1.69 8.53
CA GLN A 144 -10.96 -2.64 8.50
C GLN A 144 -11.16 -3.21 7.10
N ARG A 145 -11.33 -4.52 7.04
CA ARG A 145 -11.76 -5.21 5.81
C ARG A 145 -13.22 -5.61 5.94
N VAL A 146 -14.02 -5.18 4.98
CA VAL A 146 -15.39 -5.68 4.87
C VAL A 146 -15.35 -7.12 4.36
N THR A 147 -15.86 -8.04 5.16
CA THR A 147 -16.09 -9.44 4.78
C THR A 147 -17.56 -9.67 4.49
N ALA A 148 -17.85 -10.66 3.61
CA ALA A 148 -19.23 -10.99 3.27
C ALA A 148 -20.09 -11.24 4.52
N GLY A 149 -21.21 -10.53 4.64
CA GLY A 149 -22.15 -10.64 5.76
C GLY A 149 -21.76 -9.91 7.05
N LYS A 150 -20.60 -9.23 7.07
CA LYS A 150 -20.19 -8.37 8.20
C LYS A 150 -20.03 -6.94 7.72
N GLY A 151 -20.62 -5.97 8.44
CA GLY A 151 -20.40 -4.54 8.21
C GLY A 151 -19.04 -4.07 8.74
N ILE A 152 -18.77 -2.77 8.57
CA ILE A 152 -17.67 -2.08 9.23
C ILE A 152 -18.13 -1.66 10.62
N GLU A 153 -17.25 -1.72 11.62
CA GLU A 153 -17.57 -1.21 12.96
C GLU A 153 -17.99 0.26 12.88
N GLY A 154 -19.14 0.59 13.47
CA GLY A 154 -19.79 1.90 13.34
C GLY A 154 -20.66 2.07 12.10
N TYR A 155 -20.58 1.18 11.11
CA TYR A 155 -21.36 1.21 9.86
C TYR A 155 -21.83 -0.20 9.47
N PRO A 156 -22.73 -0.83 10.27
CA PRO A 156 -23.13 -2.23 10.11
C PRO A 156 -23.86 -2.52 8.78
N GLU A 157 -24.45 -1.50 8.14
CA GLU A 157 -25.08 -1.58 6.82
C GLU A 157 -24.09 -1.77 5.67
N MET A 158 -22.79 -1.50 5.92
CA MET A 158 -21.74 -1.67 4.93
C MET A 158 -21.36 -3.13 4.76
N THR A 159 -21.98 -3.77 3.81
CA THR A 159 -21.67 -5.15 3.45
C THR A 159 -20.72 -5.23 2.24
N ALA A 160 -20.10 -6.39 2.03
CA ALA A 160 -19.22 -6.62 0.88
C ALA A 160 -19.90 -6.32 -0.49
N LYS A 161 -21.21 -6.39 -0.58
CA LYS A 161 -21.96 -6.03 -1.80
C LYS A 161 -21.93 -4.52 -2.05
N THR A 162 -22.10 -3.72 -1.01
CA THR A 162 -22.07 -2.25 -1.08
C THR A 162 -20.66 -1.73 -1.29
N PHE A 163 -19.68 -2.39 -0.69
CA PHE A 163 -18.28 -2.01 -0.73
C PHE A 163 -17.55 -2.45 -2.01
N GLY A 164 -17.86 -3.65 -2.53
CA GLY A 164 -17.14 -4.25 -3.65
C GLY A 164 -17.25 -3.48 -4.96
N SER A 165 -18.34 -2.76 -5.19
CA SER A 165 -18.53 -1.96 -6.40
C SER A 165 -17.73 -0.65 -6.41
N ARG A 166 -17.38 -0.10 -5.24
CA ARG A 166 -16.73 1.21 -5.10
C ARG A 166 -15.23 1.11 -4.78
N TRP A 167 -14.79 0.05 -4.10
CA TRP A 167 -13.39 -0.16 -3.69
C TRP A 167 -12.46 -0.68 -4.81
N SER A 168 -12.98 -1.31 -5.83
CA SER A 168 -12.16 -1.91 -6.90
C SER A 168 -11.28 -0.91 -7.66
N ALA A 169 -11.60 0.39 -7.61
CA ALA A 169 -10.84 1.45 -8.27
C ALA A 169 -9.67 1.99 -7.42
N SER A 170 -9.73 1.92 -6.08
CA SER A 170 -8.71 2.52 -5.19
C SER A 170 -7.70 1.52 -4.61
N ALA A 171 -7.97 0.23 -4.69
CA ALA A 171 -7.22 -0.82 -4.01
C ALA A 171 -5.76 -1.05 -4.50
N ARG A 172 -5.30 -0.30 -5.51
CA ARG A 172 -3.95 -0.47 -6.07
C ARG A 172 -2.98 0.63 -5.69
N ARG A 173 -3.38 1.58 -4.85
CA ARG A 173 -2.50 2.66 -4.40
C ARG A 173 -2.25 2.54 -2.92
N THR A 174 -1.02 2.22 -2.55
CA THR A 174 -0.62 2.26 -1.16
C THR A 174 -0.20 3.69 -0.84
N THR A 175 -1.02 4.38 -0.05
CA THR A 175 -0.76 5.75 0.39
C THR A 175 -0.10 5.71 1.77
N ARG A 176 0.85 6.61 2.02
CA ARG A 176 1.52 6.76 3.30
C ARG A 176 1.45 8.19 3.76
N CYS A 177 1.10 8.37 5.03
CA CYS A 177 1.06 9.67 5.67
C CYS A 177 2.37 9.90 6.43
N LEU A 178 2.93 11.10 6.34
CA LEU A 178 4.21 11.46 6.94
C LEU A 178 4.10 12.74 7.77
N LYS A 179 4.71 12.72 8.95
CA LYS A 179 4.84 13.87 9.83
C LYS A 179 6.29 13.95 10.35
N ARG A 180 6.90 15.13 10.34
CA ARG A 180 8.22 15.34 10.92
C ARG A 180 8.14 15.39 12.44
N THR A 181 8.89 14.56 13.15
CA THR A 181 9.06 14.67 14.61
C THR A 181 9.92 15.88 14.95
N ARG A 182 9.57 16.62 15.98
CA ARG A 182 10.33 17.82 16.44
C ARG A 182 11.51 17.50 17.37
N THR A 183 11.88 16.26 17.54
CA THR A 183 12.99 15.90 18.40
C THR A 183 14.31 16.01 17.61
N PRO A 184 15.20 16.96 17.92
CA PRO A 184 16.53 16.94 17.34
C PRO A 184 17.27 15.70 17.85
N PRO A 185 18.17 15.10 17.06
CA PRO A 185 19.00 14.03 17.55
C PRO A 185 19.76 14.55 18.76
N SER A 186 19.72 13.81 19.86
CA SER A 186 20.50 14.07 21.06
C SER A 186 21.97 14.15 20.64
N SER A 187 22.52 15.33 20.68
CA SER A 187 23.97 15.51 20.57
C SER A 187 24.60 14.85 21.80
N ALA A 188 25.11 13.64 21.63
CA ALA A 188 26.03 13.06 22.60
C ALA A 188 27.23 14.01 22.71
N ARG A 189 27.23 14.84 23.75
CA ARG A 189 28.44 15.54 24.19
C ARG A 189 29.33 14.48 24.83
N GLY A 190 30.33 14.04 24.08
CA GLY A 190 31.47 13.35 24.66
C GLY A 190 32.20 14.36 25.59
N THR A 191 32.40 13.92 26.80
CA THR A 191 33.45 14.42 27.70
C THR A 191 34.66 13.53 27.54
#